data_d2043e28689c86f180eaaca9ff2f477e
#
_entry.id   d2043e28689c86f180eaaca9ff2f477e
#
_cell.length_a   1.000
_cell.length_b   1.000
_cell.length_c   1.000
_cell.angle_alpha   90.00
_cell.angle_beta   90.00
_cell.angle_gamma   90.00
#
_symmetry.space_group_name_H-M   'P 1'
#
loop_
_entity.id
_entity.type
_entity.pdbx_description
1 polymer ?
#
loop_
_entity_poly.entity_id
_entity_poly.type
_entity_poly.pdbx_seq_one_letter_code
_entity_poly.pdbx_strand_id
1 'polypeptide(L)'
;MKRWSALAGLAVGLVLLVGCREVRVKTLAAGTTTVPGGNQILIVRDAVALGKLGIHAPVHFKGEFGVALLMGPHDRTGYKQIVESIRANPERVRVVAFEQAPADGGEPSPPYRSYTLWIVPNSVYRRGIRVEVVTPSNEPIAATYLP
;
A
#
# COMPACT_ATOMS: atom_id res chain seq x y z
N MET A 1 -58.25 -20.39 35.00
CA MET A 1 -56.87 -20.74 34.72
C MET A 1 -56.47 -20.11 33.39
N LYS A 2 -55.72 -19.00 33.39
CA LYS A 2 -55.20 -18.35 32.17
C LYS A 2 -53.71 -18.61 32.13
N ARG A 3 -53.27 -19.39 31.13
CA ARG A 3 -51.82 -19.60 30.83
C ARG A 3 -51.32 -18.42 30.00
N TRP A 4 -50.37 -17.69 30.52
CA TRP A 4 -49.63 -16.69 29.77
C TRP A 4 -48.38 -17.36 29.21
N SER A 5 -48.35 -17.46 27.89
CA SER A 5 -47.15 -17.88 27.15
C SER A 5 -46.29 -16.65 26.95
N ALA A 6 -45.12 -16.64 27.60
CA ALA A 6 -44.09 -15.65 27.38
C ALA A 6 -43.33 -16.04 26.08
N LEU A 7 -43.49 -15.24 25.03
CA LEU A 7 -42.67 -15.27 23.84
C LEU A 7 -41.35 -14.54 24.15
N ALA A 8 -40.30 -15.33 24.40
CA ALA A 8 -38.94 -14.81 24.46
C ALA A 8 -38.47 -14.53 23.02
N GLY A 9 -38.47 -13.25 22.66
CA GLY A 9 -37.87 -12.79 21.41
C GLY A 9 -36.36 -12.92 21.47
N LEU A 10 -35.81 -13.85 20.71
CA LEU A 10 -34.37 -13.99 20.48
C LEU A 10 -33.93 -12.90 19.51
N ALA A 11 -33.39 -11.80 20.02
CA ALA A 11 -32.73 -10.79 19.23
C ALA A 11 -31.37 -11.37 18.79
N VAL A 12 -31.32 -11.92 17.59
CA VAL A 12 -30.05 -12.28 16.93
C VAL A 12 -29.37 -10.99 16.53
N GLY A 13 -28.45 -10.53 17.37
CA GLY A 13 -27.54 -9.43 17.05
C GLY A 13 -26.61 -9.85 15.91
N LEU A 14 -26.89 -9.34 14.71
CA LEU A 14 -25.99 -9.46 13.57
C LEU A 14 -24.73 -8.64 13.85
N VAL A 15 -23.74 -9.26 14.48
CA VAL A 15 -22.40 -8.66 14.61
C VAL A 15 -21.79 -8.64 13.21
N LEU A 16 -21.91 -7.51 12.53
CA LEU A 16 -21.15 -7.23 11.32
C LEU A 16 -19.68 -7.18 11.71
N LEU A 17 -19.00 -8.28 11.57
CA LEU A 17 -17.54 -8.35 11.60
C LEU A 17 -17.02 -7.54 10.39
N VAL A 18 -16.77 -6.25 10.61
CA VAL A 18 -16.04 -5.41 9.66
C VAL A 18 -14.58 -5.86 9.72
N GLY A 19 -14.30 -7.02 9.11
CA GLY A 19 -12.95 -7.58 9.03
C GLY A 19 -12.08 -6.78 8.08
N CYS A 20 -10.78 -6.76 8.33
CA CYS A 20 -9.79 -6.29 7.36
C CYS A 20 -9.90 -7.14 6.09
N ARG A 21 -10.14 -6.48 4.95
CA ARG A 21 -10.24 -7.12 3.64
C ARG A 21 -8.88 -7.06 2.96
N GLU A 22 -8.46 -8.19 2.40
CA GLU A 22 -7.31 -8.21 1.49
C GLU A 22 -7.63 -7.42 0.23
N VAL A 23 -6.71 -6.52 -0.15
CA VAL A 23 -6.85 -5.70 -1.36
C VAL A 23 -5.99 -6.29 -2.46
N ARG A 24 -6.64 -6.70 -3.54
CA ARG A 24 -5.95 -7.12 -4.76
C ARG A 24 -5.62 -5.89 -5.59
N VAL A 25 -4.34 -5.61 -5.73
CA VAL A 25 -3.83 -4.55 -6.59
C VAL A 25 -3.03 -5.16 -7.73
N LYS A 26 -2.95 -4.43 -8.83
CA LYS A 26 -2.09 -4.80 -9.96
C LYS A 26 -0.75 -4.09 -9.80
N THR A 27 0.33 -4.85 -9.66
CA THR A 27 1.68 -4.29 -9.79
C THR A 27 1.92 -3.96 -11.25
N LEU A 28 2.17 -2.69 -11.54
CA LEU A 28 2.43 -2.22 -12.89
C LEU A 28 3.91 -2.20 -13.22
N ALA A 29 4.73 -1.74 -12.29
CA ALA A 29 6.17 -1.62 -12.45
C ALA A 29 6.89 -1.74 -11.09
N ALA A 30 8.11 -2.20 -11.14
CA ALA A 30 9.06 -2.16 -10.04
C ALA A 30 10.45 -1.88 -10.61
N GLY A 31 11.31 -1.21 -9.85
CA GLY A 31 12.64 -0.84 -10.31
C GLY A 31 13.36 0.08 -9.34
N THR A 32 14.21 0.92 -9.88
CA THR A 32 15.00 1.89 -9.11
C THR A 32 14.86 3.29 -9.69
N THR A 33 15.03 4.30 -8.84
CA THR A 33 15.09 5.71 -9.25
C THR A 33 16.24 6.42 -8.54
N THR A 34 16.90 7.33 -9.24
CA THR A 34 17.95 8.20 -8.70
C THR A 34 17.41 9.50 -8.12
N VAL A 35 16.11 9.74 -8.21
CA VAL A 35 15.48 10.90 -7.59
C VAL A 35 15.66 10.83 -6.08
N PRO A 36 16.31 11.83 -5.46
CA PRO A 36 16.64 11.78 -4.04
C PRO A 36 15.41 11.79 -3.14
N GLY A 37 15.54 11.26 -1.93
CA GLY A 37 14.50 11.22 -0.91
C GLY A 37 14.65 9.99 0.00
N GLY A 38 13.85 9.94 1.05
CA GLY A 38 13.75 8.78 1.94
C GLY A 38 12.62 7.83 1.55
N ASN A 39 12.20 7.02 2.50
CA ASN A 39 11.04 6.15 2.35
C ASN A 39 9.76 6.98 2.18
N GLN A 40 8.98 6.69 1.16
CA GLN A 40 7.76 7.42 0.83
C GLN A 40 6.72 6.49 0.24
N ILE A 41 5.45 6.77 0.52
CA ILE A 41 4.33 6.24 -0.23
C ILE A 41 3.54 7.42 -0.80
N LEU A 42 3.28 7.40 -2.10
CA LEU A 42 2.73 8.53 -2.84
C LEU A 42 1.55 8.08 -3.70
N ILE A 43 0.55 8.93 -3.78
CA ILE A 43 -0.59 8.74 -4.69
C ILE A 43 -0.28 9.49 -5.97
N VAL A 44 -0.38 8.80 -7.09
CA VAL A 44 -0.03 9.30 -8.43
C VAL A 44 -1.26 9.22 -9.32
N ARG A 45 -1.58 10.33 -9.99
CA ARG A 45 -2.78 10.42 -10.84
C ARG A 45 -2.48 10.68 -12.30
N ASP A 46 -1.24 11.00 -12.63
CA ASP A 46 -0.82 11.29 -14.00
C ASP A 46 0.65 10.92 -14.26
N ALA A 47 1.00 10.85 -15.53
CA ALA A 47 2.36 10.49 -15.97
C ALA A 47 3.42 11.56 -15.60
N VAL A 48 3.02 12.82 -15.44
CA VAL A 48 3.94 13.91 -15.05
C VAL A 48 4.41 13.70 -13.61
N ALA A 49 3.48 13.33 -12.71
CA ALA A 49 3.81 13.01 -11.33
C ALA A 49 4.76 11.79 -11.25
N LEU A 50 4.55 10.76 -12.06
CA LEU A 50 5.48 9.63 -12.17
C LEU A 50 6.86 10.06 -12.68
N GLY A 51 6.91 10.89 -13.72
CA GLY A 51 8.17 11.40 -14.27
C GLY A 51 9.01 12.17 -13.23
N LYS A 52 8.36 12.94 -12.34
CA LYS A 52 9.04 13.60 -11.21
C LYS A 52 9.67 12.64 -10.21
N LEU A 53 9.19 11.41 -10.16
CA LEU A 53 9.76 10.34 -9.33
C LEU A 53 10.83 9.53 -10.09
N GLY A 54 11.11 9.88 -11.35
CA GLY A 54 12.01 9.10 -12.22
C GLY A 54 11.42 7.75 -12.63
N ILE A 55 10.10 7.60 -12.57
CA ILE A 55 9.39 6.37 -12.93
C ILE A 55 8.79 6.55 -14.32
N HIS A 56 9.29 5.82 -15.29
CA HIS A 56 8.82 5.82 -16.67
C HIS A 56 8.04 4.54 -16.96
N ALA A 57 6.74 4.59 -16.72
CA ALA A 57 5.85 3.48 -17.00
C ALA A 57 4.73 3.93 -17.95
N PRO A 58 4.30 3.10 -18.92
CA PRO A 58 3.19 3.41 -19.81
C PRO A 58 1.87 3.28 -19.04
N VAL A 59 1.44 4.38 -18.42
CA VAL A 59 0.23 4.39 -17.58
C VAL A 59 -0.79 5.35 -18.13
N HIS A 60 -2.03 4.88 -18.23
CA HIS A 60 -3.20 5.70 -18.47
C HIS A 60 -4.15 5.56 -17.28
N PHE A 61 -4.16 6.56 -16.40
CA PHE A 61 -5.02 6.58 -15.20
C PHE A 61 -6.47 6.97 -15.56
N LYS A 62 -7.20 6.06 -16.18
CA LYS A 62 -8.62 6.24 -16.46
C LYS A 62 -9.46 5.47 -15.46
N GLY A 63 -10.08 6.18 -14.50
CA GLY A 63 -10.84 5.54 -13.42
C GLY A 63 -9.98 4.81 -12.37
N GLU A 64 -8.67 5.05 -12.40
CA GLU A 64 -7.66 4.44 -11.55
C GLU A 64 -6.68 5.49 -11.04
N PHE A 65 -5.90 5.13 -10.03
CA PHE A 65 -4.76 5.91 -9.58
C PHE A 65 -3.58 4.99 -9.31
N GLY A 66 -2.38 5.57 -9.28
CA GLY A 66 -1.17 4.87 -8.91
C GLY A 66 -0.85 5.05 -7.43
N VAL A 67 -0.29 4.02 -6.83
CA VAL A 67 0.35 4.08 -5.51
C VAL A 67 1.80 3.67 -5.69
N ALA A 68 2.73 4.59 -5.42
CA ALA A 68 4.15 4.35 -5.52
C ALA A 68 4.77 4.26 -4.13
N LEU A 69 5.37 3.12 -3.81
CA LEU A 69 6.20 2.93 -2.63
C LEU A 69 7.66 3.07 -3.05
N LEU A 70 8.37 4.03 -2.46
CA LEU A 70 9.79 4.25 -2.65
C LEU A 70 10.52 3.99 -1.34
N MET A 71 11.62 3.24 -1.38
CA MET A 71 12.42 2.90 -0.21
C MET A 71 13.91 3.14 -0.49
N GLY A 72 14.61 3.66 0.50
CA GLY A 72 16.02 4.03 0.42
C GLY A 72 16.30 5.35 1.14
N PRO A 73 17.46 6.01 0.91
CA PRO A 73 18.41 5.74 -0.17
C PRO A 73 19.34 4.54 0.09
N HIS A 74 19.81 3.92 -0.98
CA HIS A 74 20.82 2.85 -0.97
C HIS A 74 22.04 3.30 -1.75
N ASP A 75 23.22 2.90 -1.29
CA ASP A 75 24.53 3.13 -1.91
C ASP A 75 25.17 1.82 -2.45
N ARG A 76 24.38 0.73 -2.41
CA ARG A 76 24.77 -0.59 -2.94
C ARG A 76 23.63 -1.20 -3.76
N THR A 77 23.97 -1.88 -4.84
CA THR A 77 23.00 -2.54 -5.72
C THR A 77 22.33 -3.74 -5.07
N GLY A 78 21.18 -4.17 -5.62
CA GLY A 78 20.57 -5.46 -5.30
C GLY A 78 19.46 -5.44 -4.25
N TYR A 79 19.12 -4.29 -3.69
CA TYR A 79 17.95 -4.19 -2.79
C TYR A 79 16.64 -4.44 -3.55
N LYS A 80 15.77 -5.26 -2.97
CA LYS A 80 14.46 -5.62 -3.55
C LYS A 80 13.35 -5.34 -2.55
N GLN A 81 12.32 -4.64 -2.97
CA GLN A 81 11.10 -4.51 -2.18
C GLN A 81 10.31 -5.81 -2.19
N ILE A 82 9.91 -6.25 -1.01
CA ILE A 82 9.01 -7.38 -0.79
C ILE A 82 7.74 -6.83 -0.15
N VAL A 83 6.61 -7.05 -0.80
CA VAL A 83 5.30 -6.70 -0.27
C VAL A 83 4.59 -7.98 0.13
N GLU A 84 4.39 -8.17 1.43
CA GLU A 84 3.77 -9.38 1.97
C GLU A 84 2.24 -9.34 1.89
N SER A 85 1.65 -8.18 2.20
CA SER A 85 0.20 -8.05 2.18
C SER A 85 -0.26 -6.60 2.04
N ILE A 86 -1.44 -6.43 1.45
CA ILE A 86 -2.18 -5.16 1.42
C ILE A 86 -3.58 -5.45 1.94
N ARG A 87 -3.94 -4.81 3.05
CA ARG A 87 -5.23 -4.98 3.70
C ARG A 87 -5.92 -3.64 3.91
N ALA A 88 -7.22 -3.61 3.69
CA ALA A 88 -8.03 -2.42 3.89
C ALA A 88 -9.17 -2.67 4.89
N ASN A 89 -9.45 -1.66 5.67
CA ASN A 89 -10.69 -1.51 6.42
C ASN A 89 -11.27 -0.11 6.11
N PRO A 90 -12.45 0.28 6.66
CA PRO A 90 -13.05 1.58 6.38
C PRO A 90 -12.20 2.80 6.76
N GLU A 91 -11.20 2.64 7.63
CA GLU A 91 -10.41 3.74 8.18
C GLU A 91 -9.02 3.86 7.55
N ARG A 92 -8.45 2.74 7.09
CA ARG A 92 -7.08 2.72 6.57
C ARG A 92 -6.81 1.58 5.61
N VAL A 93 -5.79 1.78 4.78
CA VAL A 93 -5.10 0.74 4.01
C VAL A 93 -3.75 0.49 4.65
N ARG A 94 -3.46 -0.76 4.94
CA ARG A 94 -2.19 -1.16 5.52
C ARG A 94 -1.43 -2.05 4.57
N VAL A 95 -0.21 -1.62 4.25
CA VAL A 95 0.77 -2.36 3.44
C VAL A 95 1.84 -2.90 4.38
N VAL A 96 2.07 -4.20 4.36
CA VAL A 96 3.21 -4.82 5.03
C VAL A 96 4.29 -5.06 3.99
N ALA A 97 5.42 -4.38 4.15
CA ALA A 97 6.53 -4.44 3.19
C ALA A 97 7.88 -4.32 3.90
N PHE A 98 8.92 -4.79 3.24
CA PHE A 98 10.30 -4.61 3.67
C PHE A 98 11.22 -4.65 2.45
N GLU A 99 12.48 -4.29 2.64
CA GLU A 99 13.51 -4.49 1.62
C GLU A 99 14.42 -5.64 1.99
N GLN A 100 14.61 -6.53 1.04
CA GLN A 100 15.61 -7.57 1.12
C GLN A 100 16.96 -7.02 0.62
N ALA A 101 17.95 -7.03 1.49
CA ALA A 101 19.33 -6.71 1.10
C ALA A 101 19.91 -7.81 0.21
N PRO A 102 20.84 -7.47 -0.69
CA PRO A 102 21.54 -8.45 -1.50
C PRO A 102 22.36 -9.41 -0.62
N ALA A 103 22.32 -10.71 -0.94
CA ALA A 103 22.99 -11.76 -0.16
C ALA A 103 24.53 -11.61 -0.15
N ASP A 104 25.09 -11.07 -1.23
CA ASP A 104 26.53 -10.79 -1.42
C ASP A 104 26.96 -9.40 -0.94
N GLY A 105 26.03 -8.65 -0.31
CA GLY A 105 26.27 -7.29 0.15
C GLY A 105 26.18 -6.22 -0.95
N GLY A 106 25.96 -6.62 -2.20
CA GLY A 106 25.84 -5.73 -3.35
C GLY A 106 27.12 -4.96 -3.72
N GLU A 107 27.15 -4.40 -4.91
CA GLU A 107 28.25 -3.56 -5.39
C GLU A 107 28.00 -2.08 -5.03
N PRO A 108 29.05 -1.27 -4.79
CA PRO A 108 28.91 0.17 -4.64
C PRO A 108 28.16 0.80 -5.82
N SER A 109 27.26 1.72 -5.53
CA SER A 109 26.40 2.37 -6.52
C SER A 109 26.19 3.83 -6.14
N PRO A 110 25.96 4.74 -7.10
CA PRO A 110 25.39 6.03 -6.78
C PRO A 110 24.06 5.87 -6.02
N PRO A 111 23.73 6.81 -5.13
CA PRO A 111 22.52 6.70 -4.32
C PRO A 111 21.27 6.54 -5.19
N TYR A 112 20.41 5.57 -4.83
CA TYR A 112 19.14 5.29 -5.49
C TYR A 112 18.10 4.85 -4.48
N ARG A 113 16.82 4.83 -4.91
CA ARG A 113 15.72 4.21 -4.16
C ARG A 113 15.12 3.09 -4.99
N SER A 114 14.71 2.01 -4.35
CA SER A 114 13.85 1.02 -4.97
C SER A 114 12.42 1.55 -5.03
N TYR A 115 11.63 1.11 -6.01
CA TYR A 115 10.21 1.45 -6.06
C TYR A 115 9.35 0.26 -6.52
N THR A 116 8.10 0.28 -6.06
CA THR A 116 7.01 -0.51 -6.61
C THR A 116 5.83 0.43 -6.89
N LEU A 117 5.24 0.29 -8.08
CA LEU A 117 4.07 1.03 -8.53
C LEU A 117 2.89 0.08 -8.69
N TRP A 118 1.82 0.33 -7.95
CA TRP A 118 0.54 -0.36 -8.09
C TRP A 118 -0.48 0.52 -8.77
N ILE A 119 -1.39 -0.12 -9.51
CA ILE A 119 -2.60 0.49 -10.03
C ILE A 119 -3.80 0.04 -9.22
N VAL A 120 -4.59 0.99 -8.78
CA VAL A 120 -5.73 0.79 -7.88
C VAL A 120 -6.97 1.45 -8.47
N PRO A 121 -8.10 0.73 -8.58
CA PRO A 121 -9.37 1.33 -9.01
C PRO A 121 -9.85 2.42 -8.04
N ASN A 122 -10.34 3.53 -8.54
CA ASN A 122 -10.88 4.64 -7.73
C ASN A 122 -12.05 4.19 -6.84
N SER A 123 -12.75 3.13 -7.21
CA SER A 123 -13.88 2.59 -6.46
C SER A 123 -13.50 1.85 -5.18
N VAL A 124 -12.22 1.48 -4.99
CA VAL A 124 -11.76 0.65 -3.87
C VAL A 124 -11.60 1.45 -2.59
N TYR A 125 -11.22 2.73 -2.71
CA TYR A 125 -10.90 3.57 -1.56
C TYR A 125 -11.76 4.82 -1.50
N ARG A 126 -12.01 5.27 -0.28
CA ARG A 126 -12.66 6.55 -0.01
C ARG A 126 -11.61 7.64 0.17
N ARG A 127 -11.97 8.86 -0.22
CA ARG A 127 -11.15 10.06 0.03
C ARG A 127 -10.81 10.21 1.51
N GLY A 128 -9.58 10.60 1.82
CA GLY A 128 -9.10 10.82 3.17
C GLY A 128 -8.70 9.56 3.94
N ILE A 129 -8.81 8.36 3.33
CA ILE A 129 -8.30 7.13 3.94
C ILE A 129 -6.77 7.22 4.07
N ARG A 130 -6.28 6.85 5.24
CA ARG A 130 -4.85 6.72 5.50
C ARG A 130 -4.30 5.46 4.83
N VAL A 131 -3.23 5.61 4.06
CA VAL A 131 -2.41 4.51 3.54
C VAL A 131 -1.12 4.49 4.32
N GLU A 132 -0.85 3.42 5.04
CA GLU A 132 0.36 3.24 5.84
C GLU A 132 1.14 2.02 5.40
N VAL A 133 2.46 2.15 5.41
CA VAL A 133 3.41 1.06 5.16
C VAL A 133 4.14 0.76 6.44
N VAL A 134 4.16 -0.50 6.82
CA VAL A 134 4.86 -1.00 8.02
C VAL A 134 5.72 -2.21 7.67
N THR A 135 6.74 -2.46 8.48
CA THR A 135 7.52 -3.71 8.42
C THR A 135 6.68 -4.91 8.92
N PRO A 136 7.10 -6.15 8.69
CA PRO A 136 6.50 -7.33 9.31
C PRO A 136 6.48 -7.29 10.84
N SER A 137 7.44 -6.60 11.47
CA SER A 137 7.49 -6.33 12.92
C SER A 137 6.65 -5.14 13.37
N ASN A 138 5.84 -4.56 12.46
CA ASN A 138 4.93 -3.46 12.74
C ASN A 138 5.59 -2.08 12.94
N GLU A 139 6.79 -1.90 12.49
CA GLU A 139 7.48 -0.62 12.52
C GLU A 139 7.04 0.26 11.34
N PRO A 140 6.76 1.56 11.55
CA PRO A 140 6.32 2.44 10.48
C PRO A 140 7.45 2.73 9.47
N ILE A 141 7.14 2.62 8.18
CA ILE A 141 8.04 2.98 7.07
C ILE A 141 7.62 4.30 6.44
N ALA A 142 6.36 4.41 6.05
CA ALA A 142 5.81 5.59 5.39
C ALA A 142 4.28 5.64 5.52
N ALA A 143 3.71 6.83 5.36
CA ALA A 143 2.26 7.00 5.30
C ALA A 143 1.86 8.18 4.42
N THR A 144 0.65 8.10 3.85
CA THR A 144 -0.01 9.18 3.11
C THR A 144 -1.51 9.06 3.27
N TYR A 145 -2.26 10.01 2.67
CA TYR A 145 -3.71 9.98 2.63
C TYR A 145 -4.18 9.97 1.18
N LEU A 146 -5.27 9.25 0.92
CA LEU A 146 -5.93 9.30 -0.38
C LEU A 146 -6.57 10.68 -0.57
N PRO A 147 -6.27 11.38 -1.67
CA PRO A 147 -6.79 12.72 -1.97
C PRO A 147 -8.26 12.74 -2.33
#